data_97e96e54d7fb6e4c8f4a6626160a3586
#
_entry.id   97e96e54d7fb6e4c8f4a6626160a3586
#
_cell.length_a   1.000
_cell.length_b   1.000
_cell.length_c   1.000
_cell.angle_alpha   90.00
_cell.angle_beta   90.00
_cell.angle_gamma   90.00
#
_symmetry.space_group_name_H-M   'P 1'
#
loop_
_entity.id
_entity.type
_entity.pdbx_description
1 polymer ?
#
loop_
_entity_poly.entity_id
_entity_poly.type
_entity_poly.pdbx_seq_one_letter_code
_entity_poly.pdbx_strand_id
1 'polypeptide(L)'
;MPSEICLSIQEMLTGHRHCHSMSHKDAVLSALNQQRNDGILCDVTLVAEEQKFHAHKAVLAACSDYFRAMFSLCMVESEADEVNLHGVTSLGLKQALDFAYTGQILLEPGAIQDVLAAGSHLQLLELLNLCSQYLIQELNSFNYLDLYKLADLFNLTFLEGAVVDFLVKHLSELLKTHPEEVLALPFRLLREVLKSDQLTSLSEEQIWQLAVRWLEHNCRYQYIDELLQYVRFGLMDTNTLHTVALSHPLIQTSEKATGLINEALEYHENIYAQPIWQTIRTKPRFHSSTLYIVGGKKREICKVRELRYFNPVDQDNVHIAGIANWSELTPMPVGRSHHCVAIMGDFLFAAGGEVEHATGRTCAVRTACRYDPRSNTWIDIAPMKNCREHFVLGALDNCLYAVGGRNELRQVLPSVERYCPKKNKWTFVQSFDRSLSCHAGCVADGLLWISGGVTNTAQYQNRLMVYDPNQNKWISRSPMLQRRVYHAMAAVQRMLYVMGGNDLDYNNDRILVRHIDSYNIDNDQWTRCNFNLLTGQNESGIAVHNARIYLVGGYSIWTNEPLACIQVLDVSREGNEEVFYGPTLPFASNGIATCFLPAPYFTCPNLQTLQVPHHRIGTM
;
A
#
# COMPACT_ATOMS: atom_id res chain seq x y z
N MET A 1 -22.48 -56.67 34.28
CA MET A 1 -23.19 -55.39 34.51
C MET A 1 -22.46 -54.15 34.01
N PRO A 2 -21.11 -54.07 33.81
CA PRO A 2 -20.49 -52.91 33.15
C PRO A 2 -20.59 -52.89 31.64
N SER A 3 -20.82 -54.02 30.97
CA SER A 3 -20.81 -54.12 29.50
C SER A 3 -22.12 -53.65 28.81
N GLU A 4 -23.26 -53.80 29.48
CA GLU A 4 -24.53 -53.37 28.92
C GLU A 4 -24.74 -51.83 28.97
N ILE A 5 -24.14 -51.17 29.98
CA ILE A 5 -24.19 -49.70 30.09
C ILE A 5 -23.28 -49.05 29.02
N CYS A 6 -22.13 -49.70 28.72
CA CYS A 6 -21.22 -49.21 27.68
C CYS A 6 -21.82 -49.33 26.26
N LEU A 7 -22.57 -50.38 25.96
CA LEU A 7 -23.22 -50.58 24.65
C LEU A 7 -24.35 -49.54 24.43
N SER A 8 -25.14 -49.23 25.47
CA SER A 8 -26.21 -48.27 25.38
C SER A 8 -25.70 -46.82 25.21
N ILE A 9 -24.54 -46.49 25.73
CA ILE A 9 -23.91 -45.18 25.56
C ILE A 9 -23.33 -45.02 24.13
N GLN A 10 -22.74 -46.06 23.58
CA GLN A 10 -22.23 -46.04 22.19
C GLN A 10 -23.35 -45.86 21.15
N GLU A 11 -24.52 -46.47 21.39
CA GLU A 11 -25.68 -46.35 20.50
C GLU A 11 -26.35 -44.95 20.56
N MET A 12 -26.14 -44.21 21.68
CA MET A 12 -26.69 -42.86 21.85
C MET A 12 -25.80 -41.73 21.30
N LEU A 13 -24.52 -42.02 20.96
CA LEU A 13 -23.55 -41.02 20.54
C LEU A 13 -23.36 -41.05 19.01
N THR A 14 -23.83 -40.00 18.34
CA THR A 14 -23.70 -39.83 16.88
C THR A 14 -22.63 -38.79 16.59
N GLY A 15 -21.36 -39.17 16.44
CA GLY A 15 -20.31 -38.34 15.89
C GLY A 15 -19.09 -38.16 16.77
N HIS A 16 -17.95 -37.89 16.11
CA HIS A 16 -16.67 -37.62 16.74
C HIS A 16 -16.56 -36.12 17.03
N ARG A 17 -16.16 -35.73 18.23
CA ARG A 17 -15.91 -34.35 18.62
C ARG A 17 -14.50 -34.23 19.20
N HIS A 18 -13.74 -33.29 18.66
CA HIS A 18 -12.48 -32.88 19.28
C HIS A 18 -12.80 -31.98 20.48
N CYS A 19 -12.46 -32.44 21.67
CA CYS A 19 -12.58 -31.69 22.91
C CYS A 19 -11.22 -31.15 23.32
N HIS A 20 -11.13 -29.88 23.66
CA HIS A 20 -9.91 -29.20 24.06
C HIS A 20 -10.04 -28.66 25.49
N SER A 21 -9.10 -29.05 26.36
CA SER A 21 -9.03 -28.50 27.70
C SER A 21 -8.18 -27.24 27.70
N MET A 22 -8.74 -26.13 28.07
CA MET A 22 -8.02 -24.83 28.14
C MET A 22 -7.03 -24.76 29.31
N SER A 23 -7.27 -25.52 30.39
CA SER A 23 -6.48 -25.46 31.61
C SER A 23 -5.43 -26.58 31.78
N HIS A 24 -5.51 -27.63 30.96
CA HIS A 24 -4.64 -28.81 31.13
C HIS A 24 -3.15 -28.49 30.97
N LYS A 25 -2.81 -27.68 29.97
CA LYS A 25 -1.41 -27.29 29.71
C LYS A 25 -0.80 -26.55 30.89
N ASP A 26 -1.57 -25.58 31.42
CA ASP A 26 -1.13 -24.75 32.55
C ASP A 26 -1.01 -25.58 33.85
N ALA A 27 -1.93 -26.53 34.06
CA ALA A 27 -1.88 -27.42 35.20
C ALA A 27 -0.64 -28.35 35.18
N VAL A 28 -0.29 -28.87 34.00
CA VAL A 28 0.92 -29.72 33.85
C VAL A 28 2.19 -28.90 34.10
N LEU A 29 2.29 -27.73 33.50
CA LEU A 29 3.47 -26.86 33.66
C LEU A 29 3.60 -26.36 35.11
N SER A 30 2.49 -26.00 35.77
CA SER A 30 2.47 -25.64 37.19
C SER A 30 2.95 -26.79 38.10
N ALA A 31 2.51 -28.02 37.83
CA ALA A 31 2.96 -29.20 38.58
C ALA A 31 4.47 -29.46 38.40
N LEU A 32 5.00 -29.30 37.15
CA LEU A 32 6.43 -29.41 36.87
C LEU A 32 7.24 -28.32 37.61
N ASN A 33 6.72 -27.12 37.67
CA ASN A 33 7.37 -26.02 38.41
C ASN A 33 7.41 -26.30 39.93
N GLN A 34 6.35 -26.88 40.50
CA GLN A 34 6.34 -27.31 41.90
C GLN A 34 7.38 -28.41 42.14
N GLN A 35 7.46 -29.41 41.26
CA GLN A 35 8.48 -30.48 41.35
C GLN A 35 9.90 -29.91 41.28
N ARG A 36 10.13 -28.90 40.42
CA ARG A 36 11.42 -28.21 40.36
C ARG A 36 11.78 -27.54 41.68
N ASN A 37 10.84 -26.83 42.28
CA ASN A 37 11.06 -26.13 43.54
C ASN A 37 11.32 -27.07 44.70
N ASP A 38 10.66 -28.24 44.71
CA ASP A 38 10.79 -29.26 45.73
C ASP A 38 11.98 -30.21 45.44
N GLY A 39 12.69 -30.04 44.31
CA GLY A 39 13.79 -30.94 43.90
C GLY A 39 13.35 -32.35 43.52
N ILE A 40 12.06 -32.53 43.19
CA ILE A 40 11.47 -33.85 42.89
C ILE A 40 11.56 -34.12 41.39
N LEU A 41 11.99 -35.34 41.02
CA LEU A 41 12.12 -35.80 39.63
C LEU A 41 13.03 -34.91 38.76
N CYS A 42 13.87 -34.08 39.36
CA CYS A 42 14.87 -33.31 38.66
C CYS A 42 16.07 -34.19 38.27
N ASP A 43 16.51 -34.06 37.04
CA ASP A 43 17.60 -34.85 36.47
C ASP A 43 18.82 -34.01 36.08
N VAL A 44 18.81 -32.72 36.39
CA VAL A 44 19.94 -31.81 36.22
C VAL A 44 19.94 -30.69 37.27
N THR A 45 21.14 -30.30 37.66
CA THR A 45 21.36 -29.10 38.48
C THR A 45 22.19 -28.10 37.70
N LEU A 46 21.63 -26.90 37.44
CA LEU A 46 22.35 -25.81 36.80
C LEU A 46 23.03 -24.92 37.84
N VAL A 47 24.27 -24.55 37.58
CA VAL A 47 25.06 -23.71 38.49
C VAL A 47 25.43 -22.41 37.80
N ALA A 48 25.12 -21.28 38.42
CA ALA A 48 25.54 -19.94 38.00
C ALA A 48 25.97 -19.17 39.24
N GLU A 49 27.14 -18.53 39.21
CA GLU A 49 27.69 -17.76 40.35
C GLU A 49 27.60 -18.50 41.70
N GLU A 50 27.96 -19.79 41.72
CA GLU A 50 27.92 -20.68 42.87
C GLU A 50 26.50 -21.03 43.41
N GLN A 51 25.43 -20.47 42.78
CA GLN A 51 24.07 -20.83 43.12
C GLN A 51 23.59 -22.02 42.26
N LYS A 52 22.87 -22.94 42.91
CA LYS A 52 22.37 -24.18 42.31
C LYS A 52 20.87 -24.12 42.06
N PHE A 53 20.45 -24.54 40.88
CA PHE A 53 19.06 -24.59 40.44
C PHE A 53 18.72 -25.96 39.90
N HIS A 54 17.77 -26.64 40.52
CA HIS A 54 17.26 -27.91 40.03
C HIS A 54 16.34 -27.73 38.84
N ALA A 55 16.41 -28.62 37.87
CA ALA A 55 15.58 -28.56 36.66
C ALA A 55 15.38 -29.95 36.04
N HIS A 56 14.51 -29.99 35.01
CA HIS A 56 14.25 -31.17 34.21
C HIS A 56 14.84 -30.99 32.81
N LYS A 57 15.73 -31.86 32.37
CA LYS A 57 16.36 -31.79 31.03
C LYS A 57 15.31 -31.72 29.92
N ALA A 58 14.22 -32.49 30.05
CA ALA A 58 13.14 -32.49 29.06
C ALA A 58 12.43 -31.12 28.92
N VAL A 59 12.18 -30.45 30.04
CA VAL A 59 11.55 -29.09 30.02
C VAL A 59 12.52 -28.07 29.41
N LEU A 60 13.78 -28.08 29.83
CA LEU A 60 14.80 -27.17 29.31
C LEU A 60 15.01 -27.36 27.81
N ALA A 61 15.13 -28.60 27.35
CA ALA A 61 15.31 -28.94 25.93
C ALA A 61 14.06 -28.58 25.08
N ALA A 62 12.87 -28.60 25.69
CA ALA A 62 11.64 -28.24 25.01
C ALA A 62 11.52 -26.75 24.74
N CYS A 63 12.09 -25.88 25.59
CA CYS A 63 11.98 -24.42 25.45
C CYS A 63 13.27 -23.74 24.97
N SER A 64 14.40 -24.45 24.87
CA SER A 64 15.71 -23.90 24.54
C SER A 64 16.48 -24.79 23.58
N ASP A 65 16.84 -24.23 22.42
CA ASP A 65 17.69 -24.92 21.45
C ASP A 65 19.11 -25.20 22.01
N TYR A 66 19.59 -24.31 22.83
CA TYR A 66 20.85 -24.47 23.54
C TYR A 66 20.85 -25.74 24.43
N PHE A 67 19.84 -25.87 25.29
CA PHE A 67 19.70 -27.05 26.15
C PHE A 67 19.36 -28.32 25.35
N ARG A 68 18.57 -28.18 24.29
CA ARG A 68 18.27 -29.32 23.40
C ARG A 68 19.54 -29.86 22.76
N ALA A 69 20.41 -28.99 22.27
CA ALA A 69 21.70 -29.38 21.71
C ALA A 69 22.61 -30.02 22.78
N MET A 70 22.70 -29.40 23.95
CA MET A 70 23.51 -29.87 25.07
C MET A 70 23.12 -31.29 25.55
N PHE A 71 21.82 -31.56 25.67
CA PHE A 71 21.34 -32.83 26.23
C PHE A 71 21.09 -33.92 25.19
N SER A 72 21.07 -33.62 23.89
CA SER A 72 20.73 -34.58 22.82
C SER A 72 21.89 -35.01 21.92
N LEU A 73 23.04 -34.32 21.95
CA LEU A 73 24.14 -34.52 21.00
C LEU A 73 25.34 -35.34 21.56
N CYS A 74 25.13 -36.29 22.47
CA CYS A 74 26.21 -37.10 23.10
C CYS A 74 27.34 -36.21 23.66
N MET A 75 27.01 -35.07 24.19
CA MET A 75 27.94 -34.20 24.90
C MET A 75 28.20 -34.75 26.29
N VAL A 76 29.31 -34.39 26.91
CA VAL A 76 29.65 -34.79 28.28
C VAL A 76 28.57 -34.36 29.26
N GLU A 77 27.96 -33.21 29.02
CA GLU A 77 26.87 -32.61 29.80
C GLU A 77 25.56 -33.40 29.68
N SER A 78 25.37 -34.24 28.65
CA SER A 78 24.17 -35.07 28.51
C SER A 78 24.01 -36.11 29.64
N GLU A 79 25.12 -36.59 30.17
CA GLU A 79 25.18 -37.55 31.28
C GLU A 79 25.50 -36.88 32.64
N ALA A 80 25.83 -35.58 32.63
CA ALA A 80 26.17 -34.84 33.84
C ALA A 80 24.93 -34.54 34.68
N ASP A 81 25.07 -34.74 36.00
CA ASP A 81 24.04 -34.33 36.98
C ASP A 81 24.14 -32.84 37.33
N GLU A 82 25.29 -32.20 37.09
CA GLU A 82 25.55 -30.79 37.37
C GLU A 82 26.23 -30.13 36.18
N VAL A 83 25.66 -28.97 35.75
CA VAL A 83 26.15 -28.17 34.62
C VAL A 83 26.46 -26.75 35.07
N ASN A 84 27.71 -26.34 34.89
CA ASN A 84 28.14 -24.98 35.18
C ASN A 84 27.89 -24.04 33.97
N LEU A 85 27.08 -23.00 34.16
CA LEU A 85 26.78 -22.02 33.14
C LEU A 85 27.69 -20.80 33.35
N HIS A 86 28.62 -20.58 32.41
CA HIS A 86 29.48 -19.41 32.40
C HIS A 86 28.87 -18.26 31.59
N GLY A 87 28.96 -17.02 32.11
CA GLY A 87 28.44 -15.86 31.44
C GLY A 87 26.95 -15.58 31.67
N VAL A 88 26.32 -16.29 32.60
CA VAL A 88 24.94 -16.06 33.05
C VAL A 88 24.99 -15.79 34.56
N THR A 89 24.34 -14.72 35.00
CA THR A 89 24.22 -14.42 36.43
C THR A 89 23.19 -15.33 37.11
N SER A 90 23.31 -15.50 38.40
CA SER A 90 22.34 -16.28 39.18
C SER A 90 20.93 -15.71 39.11
N LEU A 91 20.83 -14.37 39.12
CA LEU A 91 19.56 -13.65 38.95
C LEU A 91 18.96 -13.91 37.55
N GLY A 92 19.75 -13.76 36.50
CA GLY A 92 19.31 -14.00 35.13
C GLY A 92 18.88 -15.45 34.91
N LEU A 93 19.62 -16.42 35.43
CA LEU A 93 19.26 -17.83 35.34
C LEU A 93 17.98 -18.14 36.09
N LYS A 94 17.80 -17.61 37.30
CA LYS A 94 16.56 -17.76 38.06
C LYS A 94 15.35 -17.28 37.31
N GLN A 95 15.41 -16.05 36.77
CA GLN A 95 14.32 -15.45 36.01
C GLN A 95 14.03 -16.25 34.71
N ALA A 96 15.07 -16.71 34.01
CA ALA A 96 14.93 -17.53 32.81
C ALA A 96 14.28 -18.90 33.11
N LEU A 97 14.64 -19.54 34.21
CA LEU A 97 14.02 -20.79 34.66
C LEU A 97 12.58 -20.60 35.10
N ASP A 98 12.28 -19.55 35.86
CA ASP A 98 10.91 -19.19 36.24
C ASP A 98 10.03 -18.97 35.01
N PHE A 99 10.54 -18.29 34.01
CA PHE A 99 9.86 -18.14 32.72
C PHE A 99 9.68 -19.49 31.99
N ALA A 100 10.70 -20.30 31.90
CA ALA A 100 10.63 -21.61 31.21
C ALA A 100 9.55 -22.53 31.79
N TYR A 101 9.30 -22.45 33.12
CA TYR A 101 8.32 -23.30 33.81
C TYR A 101 6.94 -22.64 33.99
N THR A 102 6.81 -21.34 33.78
CA THR A 102 5.54 -20.62 34.01
C THR A 102 5.02 -19.88 32.78
N GLY A 103 5.88 -19.58 31.82
CA GLY A 103 5.57 -18.72 30.69
C GLY A 103 5.37 -17.25 31.09
N GLN A 104 5.68 -16.88 32.34
CA GLN A 104 5.48 -15.54 32.88
C GLN A 104 6.79 -14.99 33.47
N ILE A 105 6.98 -13.70 33.38
CA ILE A 105 8.11 -12.99 33.93
C ILE A 105 7.71 -11.58 34.36
N LEU A 106 8.21 -11.13 35.50
CA LEU A 106 8.16 -9.73 35.90
C LEU A 106 9.48 -9.07 35.48
N LEU A 107 9.42 -8.17 34.51
CA LEU A 107 10.58 -7.43 34.04
C LEU A 107 10.70 -6.11 34.81
N GLU A 108 11.89 -5.87 35.32
CA GLU A 108 12.23 -4.68 36.11
C GLU A 108 13.51 -4.02 35.53
N PRO A 109 13.64 -2.69 35.62
CA PRO A 109 14.82 -1.97 35.12
C PRO A 109 16.16 -2.50 35.69
N GLY A 110 16.16 -2.95 36.94
CA GLY A 110 17.36 -3.43 37.62
C GLY A 110 17.80 -4.85 37.19
N ALA A 111 16.92 -5.63 36.59
CA ALA A 111 17.17 -7.03 36.23
C ALA A 111 17.20 -7.28 34.72
N ILE A 112 16.78 -6.34 33.90
CA ILE A 112 16.58 -6.54 32.46
C ILE A 112 17.84 -7.00 31.71
N GLN A 113 19.02 -6.48 32.08
CA GLN A 113 20.29 -6.87 31.46
C GLN A 113 20.65 -8.32 31.78
N ASP A 114 20.44 -8.75 33.01
CA ASP A 114 20.70 -10.13 33.43
C ASP A 114 19.76 -11.11 32.74
N VAL A 115 18.48 -10.73 32.59
CA VAL A 115 17.48 -11.52 31.87
C VAL A 115 17.80 -11.62 30.39
N LEU A 116 18.20 -10.53 29.75
CA LEU A 116 18.61 -10.51 28.36
C LEU A 116 19.86 -11.38 28.12
N ALA A 117 20.86 -11.26 29.00
CA ALA A 117 22.08 -12.06 28.90
C ALA A 117 21.76 -13.55 29.06
N ALA A 118 20.92 -13.93 30.02
CA ALA A 118 20.47 -15.29 30.21
C ALA A 118 19.64 -15.80 29.02
N GLY A 119 18.65 -15.04 28.57
CA GLY A 119 17.79 -15.38 27.44
C GLY A 119 18.56 -15.54 26.14
N SER A 120 19.55 -14.71 25.88
CA SER A 120 20.42 -14.79 24.71
C SER A 120 21.35 -16.00 24.79
N HIS A 121 22.03 -16.19 25.92
CA HIS A 121 22.95 -17.32 26.12
C HIS A 121 22.22 -18.66 26.03
N LEU A 122 21.05 -18.75 26.65
CA LEU A 122 20.23 -19.96 26.70
C LEU A 122 19.30 -20.11 25.49
N GLN A 123 19.33 -19.19 24.53
CA GLN A 123 18.48 -19.19 23.33
C GLN A 123 16.98 -19.33 23.63
N LEU A 124 16.50 -18.58 24.60
CA LEU A 124 15.08 -18.50 24.96
C LEU A 124 14.40 -17.40 24.17
N LEU A 125 14.03 -17.70 22.92
CA LEU A 125 13.52 -16.71 21.96
C LEU A 125 12.27 -15.97 22.46
N GLU A 126 11.32 -16.69 23.06
CA GLU A 126 10.10 -16.08 23.61
C GLU A 126 10.40 -15.11 24.75
N LEU A 127 11.37 -15.44 25.62
CA LEU A 127 11.81 -14.54 26.67
C LEU A 127 12.44 -13.27 26.11
N LEU A 128 13.28 -13.40 25.06
CA LEU A 128 13.86 -12.25 24.36
C LEU A 128 12.79 -11.37 23.68
N ASN A 129 11.74 -11.98 23.14
CA ASN A 129 10.60 -11.27 22.58
C ASN A 129 9.86 -10.43 23.65
N LEU A 130 9.62 -10.99 24.83
CA LEU A 130 9.01 -10.27 25.96
C LEU A 130 9.90 -9.12 26.44
N CYS A 131 11.21 -9.35 26.55
CA CYS A 131 12.17 -8.30 26.89
C CYS A 131 12.15 -7.17 25.84
N SER A 132 12.10 -7.53 24.55
CA SER A 132 12.00 -6.54 23.47
C SER A 132 10.71 -5.71 23.57
N GLN A 133 9.57 -6.34 23.82
CA GLN A 133 8.30 -5.63 24.01
C GLN A 133 8.34 -4.67 25.21
N TYR A 134 8.92 -5.09 26.32
CA TYR A 134 9.12 -4.23 27.49
C TYR A 134 9.99 -3.03 27.15
N LEU A 135 11.14 -3.23 26.47
CA LEU A 135 12.05 -2.15 26.11
C LEU A 135 11.45 -1.21 25.07
N ILE A 136 10.61 -1.71 24.17
CA ILE A 136 9.86 -0.88 23.20
C ILE A 136 8.89 0.05 23.90
N GLN A 137 8.22 -0.41 24.95
CA GLN A 137 7.30 0.43 25.74
C GLN A 137 8.02 1.56 26.49
N GLU A 138 9.27 1.33 26.89
CA GLU A 138 10.12 2.32 27.57
C GLU A 138 10.89 3.25 26.61
N LEU A 139 10.76 3.07 25.30
CA LEU A 139 11.49 3.82 24.27
C LEU A 139 11.10 5.29 24.26
N ASN A 140 12.10 6.18 24.37
CA ASN A 140 11.91 7.63 24.37
C ASN A 140 13.14 8.37 23.79
N SER A 141 13.07 9.70 23.72
CA SER A 141 14.11 10.56 23.15
C SER A 141 15.44 10.56 23.91
N PHE A 142 15.48 10.05 25.15
CA PHE A 142 16.70 10.03 25.97
C PHE A 142 17.41 8.68 25.98
N ASN A 143 16.72 7.58 25.61
CA ASN A 143 17.25 6.23 25.73
C ASN A 143 17.36 5.45 24.39
N TYR A 144 16.85 5.99 23.29
CA TYR A 144 16.76 5.26 22.00
C TYR A 144 18.12 4.75 21.50
N LEU A 145 19.19 5.52 21.70
CA LEU A 145 20.53 5.13 21.24
C LEU A 145 21.12 4.00 22.09
N ASP A 146 20.89 4.04 23.42
CA ASP A 146 21.35 2.97 24.31
C ASP A 146 20.54 1.70 24.11
N LEU A 147 19.23 1.81 23.85
CA LEU A 147 18.40 0.69 23.47
C LEU A 147 18.79 0.09 22.12
N TYR A 148 19.24 0.93 21.16
CA TYR A 148 19.78 0.43 19.89
C TYR A 148 21.07 -0.40 20.11
N LYS A 149 21.99 0.09 20.93
CA LYS A 149 23.21 -0.64 21.29
C LYS A 149 22.90 -1.97 21.96
N LEU A 150 21.89 -1.97 22.85
CA LEU A 150 21.41 -3.17 23.50
C LEU A 150 20.81 -4.17 22.52
N ALA A 151 20.02 -3.67 21.57
CA ALA A 151 19.41 -4.46 20.50
C ALA A 151 20.47 -5.12 19.60
N ASP A 152 21.52 -4.36 19.25
CA ASP A 152 22.64 -4.88 18.45
C ASP A 152 23.45 -5.93 19.23
N LEU A 153 23.71 -5.70 20.53
CA LEU A 153 24.43 -6.63 21.39
C LEU A 153 23.73 -7.99 21.53
N PHE A 154 22.42 -7.99 21.68
CA PHE A 154 21.60 -9.21 21.90
C PHE A 154 20.82 -9.67 20.67
N ASN A 155 21.05 -9.09 19.48
CA ASN A 155 20.35 -9.38 18.22
C ASN A 155 18.82 -9.28 18.34
N LEU A 156 18.32 -8.24 19.03
CA LEU A 156 16.89 -8.01 19.23
C LEU A 156 16.30 -7.26 18.02
N THR A 157 15.98 -7.97 16.96
CA THR A 157 15.52 -7.38 15.68
C THR A 157 14.24 -6.57 15.82
N PHE A 158 13.31 -6.97 16.69
CA PHE A 158 12.08 -6.18 16.95
C PHE A 158 12.38 -4.84 17.64
N LEU A 159 13.31 -4.82 18.59
CA LEU A 159 13.71 -3.59 19.26
C LEU A 159 14.50 -2.69 18.29
N GLU A 160 15.39 -3.26 17.49
CA GLU A 160 16.12 -2.52 16.44
C GLU A 160 15.14 -1.82 15.48
N GLY A 161 14.14 -2.56 14.97
CA GLY A 161 13.07 -2.02 14.13
C GLY A 161 12.27 -0.92 14.82
N ALA A 162 11.91 -1.09 16.08
CA ALA A 162 11.18 -0.09 16.85
C ALA A 162 11.99 1.20 17.07
N VAL A 163 13.31 1.10 17.26
CA VAL A 163 14.19 2.28 17.35
C VAL A 163 14.26 3.02 16.01
N VAL A 164 14.34 2.29 14.89
CA VAL A 164 14.29 2.91 13.55
C VAL A 164 12.97 3.64 13.36
N ASP A 165 11.84 3.03 13.67
CA ASP A 165 10.51 3.64 13.54
C ASP A 165 10.36 4.87 14.43
N PHE A 166 10.88 4.80 15.65
CA PHE A 166 10.91 5.94 16.57
C PHE A 166 11.70 7.11 15.98
N LEU A 167 12.92 6.85 15.47
CA LEU A 167 13.75 7.88 14.83
C LEU A 167 13.08 8.46 13.60
N VAL A 168 12.51 7.64 12.73
CA VAL A 168 11.77 8.10 11.54
C VAL A 168 10.66 9.06 11.92
N LYS A 169 9.93 8.77 12.99
CA LYS A 169 8.82 9.59 13.47
C LYS A 169 9.26 10.89 14.13
N HIS A 170 10.35 10.86 14.90
CA HIS A 170 10.79 11.98 15.77
C HIS A 170 12.05 12.70 15.26
N LEU A 171 12.61 12.33 14.12
CA LEU A 171 13.87 12.86 13.64
C LEU A 171 13.89 14.38 13.50
N SER A 172 12.81 14.98 13.01
CA SER A 172 12.68 16.44 12.87
C SER A 172 12.76 17.17 14.21
N GLU A 173 12.16 16.59 15.25
CA GLU A 173 12.22 17.14 16.62
C GLU A 173 13.61 16.97 17.22
N LEU A 174 14.19 15.77 17.09
CA LEU A 174 15.53 15.47 17.61
C LEU A 174 16.62 16.35 16.98
N LEU A 175 16.50 16.66 15.69
CA LEU A 175 17.43 17.59 15.01
C LEU A 175 17.37 19.02 15.57
N LYS A 176 16.25 19.43 16.15
CA LYS A 176 16.09 20.74 16.79
C LYS A 176 16.55 20.73 18.25
N THR A 177 16.29 19.64 18.97
CA THR A 177 16.53 19.52 20.41
C THR A 177 17.89 18.93 20.76
N HIS A 178 18.34 17.91 20.02
CA HIS A 178 19.55 17.14 20.29
C HIS A 178 20.36 16.86 19.02
N PRO A 179 20.79 17.89 18.27
CA PRO A 179 21.45 17.71 16.97
C PRO A 179 22.75 16.89 17.06
N GLU A 180 23.52 17.05 18.14
CA GLU A 180 24.78 16.33 18.32
C GLU A 180 24.58 14.82 18.47
N GLU A 181 23.50 14.40 19.14
CA GLU A 181 23.18 12.99 19.27
C GLU A 181 22.79 12.37 17.93
N VAL A 182 22.05 13.11 17.11
CA VAL A 182 21.70 12.65 15.75
C VAL A 182 22.95 12.53 14.87
N LEU A 183 23.88 13.46 14.98
CA LEU A 183 25.18 13.38 14.28
C LEU A 183 26.08 12.25 14.81
N ALA A 184 25.85 11.78 16.03
CA ALA A 184 26.55 10.65 16.62
C ALA A 184 25.96 9.28 16.23
N LEU A 185 24.85 9.22 15.51
CA LEU A 185 24.21 7.97 15.11
C LEU A 185 25.18 7.04 14.36
N PRO A 186 25.15 5.72 14.64
CA PRO A 186 25.89 4.74 13.86
C PRO A 186 25.42 4.72 12.39
N PHE A 187 26.34 4.49 11.47
CA PHE A 187 26.02 4.43 10.04
C PHE A 187 24.85 3.49 9.71
N ARG A 188 24.87 2.28 10.28
CA ARG A 188 23.83 1.29 10.03
C ARG A 188 22.44 1.79 10.43
N LEU A 189 22.32 2.47 11.57
CA LEU A 189 21.06 3.03 12.05
C LEU A 189 20.60 4.20 11.18
N LEU A 190 21.49 5.15 10.89
CA LEU A 190 21.15 6.29 10.02
C LEU A 190 20.74 5.81 8.62
N ARG A 191 21.44 4.83 8.08
CA ARG A 191 21.09 4.24 6.78
C ARG A 191 19.66 3.70 6.74
N GLU A 192 19.27 2.91 7.74
CA GLU A 192 17.91 2.36 7.80
C GLU A 192 16.85 3.47 7.96
N VAL A 193 17.14 4.51 8.73
CA VAL A 193 16.26 5.68 8.86
C VAL A 193 16.10 6.41 7.51
N LEU A 194 17.19 6.70 6.80
CA LEU A 194 17.14 7.40 5.52
C LEU A 194 16.53 6.55 4.39
N LYS A 195 16.63 5.26 4.50
CA LYS A 195 15.99 4.31 3.56
C LYS A 195 14.46 4.27 3.71
N SER A 196 13.94 4.59 4.88
CA SER A 196 12.52 4.44 5.20
C SER A 196 11.63 5.34 4.35
N ASP A 197 10.58 4.76 3.76
CA ASP A 197 9.51 5.50 3.08
C ASP A 197 8.62 6.28 4.05
N GLN A 198 8.68 5.97 5.33
CA GLN A 198 7.92 6.64 6.38
C GLN A 198 8.60 7.92 6.91
N LEU A 199 9.82 8.23 6.45
CA LEU A 199 10.52 9.45 6.81
C LEU A 199 9.91 10.66 6.07
N THR A 200 8.75 11.11 6.52
CA THR A 200 7.96 12.20 5.92
C THR A 200 8.09 13.51 6.69
N SER A 201 8.76 13.49 7.84
CA SER A 201 8.94 14.65 8.72
C SER A 201 10.00 15.65 8.24
N LEU A 202 10.83 15.27 7.26
CA LEU A 202 11.88 16.09 6.67
C LEU A 202 11.70 16.17 5.14
N SER A 203 12.04 17.33 4.55
CA SER A 203 12.19 17.45 3.10
C SER A 203 13.48 16.75 2.63
N GLU A 204 13.56 16.40 1.34
CA GLU A 204 14.77 15.79 0.80
C GLU A 204 15.99 16.74 0.88
N GLU A 205 15.77 18.03 0.82
CA GLU A 205 16.82 19.01 1.06
C GLU A 205 17.36 18.96 2.50
N GLN A 206 16.45 18.83 3.49
CA GLN A 206 16.84 18.66 4.89
C GLN A 206 17.54 17.33 5.14
N ILE A 207 17.11 16.25 4.47
CA ILE A 207 17.77 14.95 4.51
C ILE A 207 19.17 15.03 3.90
N TRP A 208 19.33 15.74 2.77
CA TRP A 208 20.62 16.04 2.17
C TRP A 208 21.55 16.77 3.15
N GLN A 209 21.06 17.84 3.77
CA GLN A 209 21.83 18.62 4.74
C GLN A 209 22.23 17.77 5.96
N LEU A 210 21.34 16.92 6.44
CA LEU A 210 21.66 15.96 7.52
C LEU A 210 22.75 14.99 7.09
N ALA A 211 22.64 14.40 5.90
CA ALA A 211 23.62 13.46 5.39
C ALA A 211 25.01 14.08 5.27
N VAL A 212 25.09 15.31 4.73
CA VAL A 212 26.36 16.04 4.62
C VAL A 212 26.97 16.33 6.00
N ARG A 213 26.18 16.88 6.92
CA ARG A 213 26.65 17.18 8.28
C ARG A 213 27.12 15.92 9.01
N TRP A 214 26.42 14.81 8.84
CA TRP A 214 26.80 13.52 9.43
C TRP A 214 28.10 12.98 8.83
N LEU A 215 28.30 13.11 7.50
CA LEU A 215 29.54 12.71 6.82
C LEU A 215 30.74 13.57 7.24
N GLU A 216 30.55 14.86 7.41
CA GLU A 216 31.61 15.79 7.87
C GLU A 216 31.91 15.60 9.35
N HIS A 217 30.90 15.19 10.15
CA HIS A 217 31.11 14.88 11.56
C HIS A 217 32.01 13.66 11.71
N ASN A 218 33.16 13.82 12.35
CA ASN A 218 34.22 12.80 12.50
C ASN A 218 34.77 12.25 11.17
N CYS A 219 34.74 13.03 10.09
CA CYS A 219 35.35 12.68 8.79
C CYS A 219 34.93 11.31 8.25
N ARG A 220 33.62 11.01 8.25
CA ARG A 220 33.06 9.71 7.83
C ARG A 220 32.92 9.57 6.31
N TYR A 221 33.85 10.09 5.54
CA TYR A 221 33.78 10.17 4.07
C TYR A 221 33.75 8.82 3.36
N GLN A 222 34.15 7.75 4.02
CA GLN A 222 34.06 6.39 3.47
C GLN A 222 32.64 5.93 3.20
N TYR A 223 31.64 6.55 3.83
CA TYR A 223 30.23 6.20 3.68
C TYR A 223 29.48 7.05 2.65
N ILE A 224 30.16 7.96 1.94
CA ILE A 224 29.51 8.91 1.03
C ILE A 224 28.63 8.20 -0.03
N ASP A 225 29.18 7.19 -0.68
CA ASP A 225 28.50 6.47 -1.76
C ASP A 225 27.30 5.64 -1.27
N GLU A 226 27.43 5.05 -0.08
CA GLU A 226 26.38 4.24 0.49
C GLU A 226 25.25 5.08 1.12
N LEU A 227 25.59 6.22 1.72
CA LEU A 227 24.60 7.06 2.38
C LEU A 227 23.78 7.88 1.40
N LEU A 228 24.43 8.51 0.41
CA LEU A 228 23.78 9.43 -0.52
C LEU A 228 22.82 8.75 -1.49
N GLN A 229 22.93 7.44 -1.72
CA GLN A 229 21.97 6.72 -2.54
C GLN A 229 20.53 6.73 -1.96
N TYR A 230 20.38 7.03 -0.67
CA TYR A 230 19.09 7.11 0.03
C TYR A 230 18.51 8.52 0.08
N VAL A 231 19.25 9.52 -0.37
CA VAL A 231 18.74 10.87 -0.61
C VAL A 231 18.00 10.87 -1.96
N ARG A 232 16.77 11.32 -1.97
CA ARG A 232 15.93 11.29 -3.17
C ARG A 232 16.10 12.56 -3.99
N PHE A 233 17.25 12.69 -4.63
CA PHE A 233 17.65 13.87 -5.41
C PHE A 233 16.64 14.23 -6.51
N GLY A 234 15.94 13.26 -7.09
CA GLY A 234 14.89 13.50 -8.08
C GLY A 234 13.69 14.29 -7.56
N LEU A 235 13.55 14.43 -6.24
CA LEU A 235 12.50 15.25 -5.59
C LEU A 235 12.97 16.66 -5.23
N MET A 236 14.25 16.97 -5.43
CA MET A 236 14.81 18.31 -5.22
C MET A 236 14.66 19.14 -6.50
N ASP A 237 14.48 20.45 -6.34
CA ASP A 237 14.41 21.33 -7.50
C ASP A 237 15.77 21.45 -8.23
N THR A 238 15.73 21.76 -9.52
CA THR A 238 16.91 21.82 -10.37
C THR A 238 17.91 22.88 -9.95
N ASN A 239 17.44 24.00 -9.43
CA ASN A 239 18.31 25.08 -8.96
C ASN A 239 19.10 24.63 -7.73
N THR A 240 18.45 24.01 -6.77
CA THR A 240 19.12 23.42 -5.59
C THR A 240 20.10 22.32 -5.99
N LEU A 241 19.75 21.47 -6.97
CA LEU A 241 20.69 20.45 -7.47
C LEU A 241 21.95 21.05 -8.08
N HIS A 242 21.83 22.12 -8.88
CA HIS A 242 22.98 22.77 -9.50
C HIS A 242 23.80 23.60 -8.50
N THR A 243 23.15 24.44 -7.72
CA THR A 243 23.84 25.45 -6.91
C THR A 243 24.33 24.93 -5.58
N VAL A 244 23.62 24.00 -4.96
CA VAL A 244 23.91 23.49 -3.61
C VAL A 244 24.55 22.11 -3.67
N ALA A 245 23.89 21.14 -4.32
CA ALA A 245 24.33 19.75 -4.27
C ALA A 245 25.54 19.51 -5.19
N LEU A 246 25.46 19.84 -6.48
CA LEU A 246 26.51 19.54 -7.45
C LEU A 246 27.82 20.32 -7.17
N SER A 247 27.72 21.53 -6.65
CA SER A 247 28.89 22.37 -6.29
C SER A 247 29.53 22.01 -4.95
N HIS A 248 28.91 21.14 -4.16
CA HIS A 248 29.42 20.79 -2.84
C HIS A 248 30.71 19.99 -2.94
N PRO A 249 31.77 20.34 -2.14
CA PRO A 249 33.08 19.67 -2.22
C PRO A 249 33.01 18.15 -2.05
N LEU A 250 32.17 17.64 -1.14
CA LEU A 250 32.00 16.19 -0.94
C LEU A 250 31.48 15.48 -2.19
N ILE A 251 30.57 16.09 -2.92
CA ILE A 251 30.03 15.52 -4.16
C ILE A 251 31.12 15.41 -5.21
N GLN A 252 31.96 16.45 -5.33
CA GLN A 252 33.04 16.50 -6.31
C GLN A 252 34.13 15.45 -6.04
N THR A 253 34.21 14.92 -4.83
CA THR A 253 35.18 13.86 -4.47
C THR A 253 34.69 12.46 -4.85
N SER A 254 33.41 12.26 -5.15
CA SER A 254 32.84 10.97 -5.50
C SER A 254 32.17 11.00 -6.86
N GLU A 255 32.63 10.15 -7.75
CA GLU A 255 32.02 9.96 -9.08
C GLU A 255 30.60 9.40 -8.97
N LYS A 256 30.33 8.50 -8.01
CA LYS A 256 29.00 7.95 -7.77
C LYS A 256 28.04 9.02 -7.25
N ALA A 257 28.47 9.84 -6.30
CA ALA A 257 27.65 10.92 -5.78
C ALA A 257 27.31 11.96 -6.86
N THR A 258 28.29 12.34 -7.69
CA THR A 258 28.05 13.18 -8.87
C THR A 258 27.07 12.53 -9.85
N GLY A 259 27.19 11.22 -10.06
CA GLY A 259 26.28 10.44 -10.90
C GLY A 259 24.84 10.47 -10.41
N LEU A 260 24.59 10.40 -9.10
CA LEU A 260 23.25 10.48 -8.51
C LEU A 260 22.58 11.83 -8.78
N ILE A 261 23.34 12.92 -8.71
CA ILE A 261 22.80 14.25 -8.98
C ILE A 261 22.55 14.45 -10.47
N ASN A 262 23.46 13.98 -11.33
CA ASN A 262 23.25 14.02 -12.78
C ASN A 262 22.04 13.19 -13.21
N GLU A 263 21.81 12.02 -12.59
CA GLU A 263 20.57 11.24 -12.78
C GLU A 263 19.32 12.07 -12.47
N ALA A 264 19.34 12.81 -11.36
CA ALA A 264 18.22 13.67 -10.97
C ALA A 264 18.02 14.84 -11.96
N LEU A 265 19.07 15.45 -12.44
CA LEU A 265 19.01 16.51 -13.44
C LEU A 265 18.46 15.99 -14.78
N GLU A 266 18.93 14.85 -15.24
CA GLU A 266 18.42 14.19 -16.45
C GLU A 266 16.93 13.85 -16.33
N TYR A 267 16.49 13.39 -15.15
CA TYR A 267 15.08 13.13 -14.85
C TYR A 267 14.23 14.40 -15.00
N HIS A 268 14.72 15.56 -14.53
CA HIS A 268 14.01 16.83 -14.66
C HIS A 268 14.03 17.38 -16.08
N GLU A 269 15.08 17.17 -16.86
CA GLU A 269 15.17 17.58 -18.25
C GLU A 269 14.23 16.81 -19.16
N ASN A 270 14.00 15.53 -18.86
CA ASN A 270 13.12 14.66 -19.67
C ASN A 270 11.71 14.59 -19.11
N ILE A 271 11.06 15.72 -18.98
CA ILE A 271 9.79 15.89 -18.27
C ILE A 271 8.71 14.89 -18.70
N TYR A 272 8.56 14.58 -19.98
CA TYR A 272 7.52 13.66 -20.46
C TYR A 272 7.84 12.19 -20.16
N ALA A 273 9.11 11.84 -20.06
CA ALA A 273 9.55 10.49 -19.75
C ALA A 273 9.57 10.16 -18.25
N GLN A 274 9.39 11.14 -17.38
CA GLN A 274 9.40 10.95 -15.93
C GLN A 274 8.57 9.76 -15.44
N PRO A 275 7.34 9.53 -15.91
CA PRO A 275 6.53 8.40 -15.43
C PRO A 275 7.16 7.02 -15.63
N ILE A 276 7.97 6.86 -16.66
CA ILE A 276 8.65 5.59 -16.97
C ILE A 276 10.08 5.51 -16.44
N TRP A 277 10.64 6.63 -15.99
CA TRP A 277 11.97 6.72 -15.40
C TRP A 277 11.91 6.82 -13.87
N GLN A 278 11.13 5.96 -13.26
CA GLN A 278 10.95 5.95 -11.82
C GLN A 278 12.00 5.08 -11.14
N THR A 279 12.74 5.67 -10.21
CA THR A 279 13.65 4.99 -9.29
C THR A 279 13.21 5.25 -7.85
N ILE A 280 13.85 4.62 -6.89
CA ILE A 280 13.60 4.92 -5.47
C ILE A 280 13.86 6.41 -5.16
N ARG A 281 14.78 7.05 -5.89
CA ARG A 281 15.16 8.45 -5.69
C ARG A 281 14.24 9.47 -6.35
N THR A 282 13.27 9.03 -7.13
CA THR A 282 12.24 9.89 -7.75
C THR A 282 10.87 9.70 -7.14
N LYS A 283 10.68 8.66 -6.31
CA LYS A 283 9.42 8.40 -5.62
C LYS A 283 9.32 9.18 -4.32
N PRO A 284 8.19 9.85 -4.04
CA PRO A 284 8.01 10.52 -2.76
C PRO A 284 7.94 9.50 -1.61
N ARG A 285 8.29 9.95 -0.41
CA ARG A 285 8.09 9.20 0.83
C ARG A 285 6.65 9.43 1.28
N PHE A 286 5.91 8.38 1.52
CA PHE A 286 4.50 8.50 1.88
C PHE A 286 4.03 7.33 2.75
N HIS A 287 2.94 7.56 3.50
CA HIS A 287 2.38 6.55 4.41
C HIS A 287 1.47 5.55 3.71
N SER A 288 0.58 6.00 2.81
CA SER A 288 -0.42 5.16 2.15
C SER A 288 -0.96 5.80 0.89
N SER A 289 -1.54 4.97 0.01
CA SER A 289 -2.33 5.44 -1.12
C SER A 289 -3.72 5.86 -0.65
N THR A 290 -4.26 6.88 -1.28
CA THR A 290 -5.59 7.40 -1.02
C THR A 290 -6.40 7.56 -2.30
N LEU A 291 -7.72 7.71 -2.16
CA LEU A 291 -8.64 7.86 -3.27
C LEU A 291 -8.64 9.31 -3.78
N TYR A 292 -8.42 9.47 -5.08
CA TYR A 292 -8.51 10.74 -5.80
C TYR A 292 -9.78 10.76 -6.66
N ILE A 293 -10.40 11.92 -6.74
CA ILE A 293 -11.50 12.20 -7.67
C ILE A 293 -11.11 13.33 -8.62
N VAL A 294 -11.46 13.19 -9.89
CA VAL A 294 -10.98 14.05 -10.98
C VAL A 294 -12.14 14.47 -11.86
N GLY A 295 -12.41 15.76 -11.93
CA GLY A 295 -13.41 16.31 -12.82
C GLY A 295 -14.83 15.84 -12.55
N GLY A 296 -15.59 15.62 -13.61
CA GLY A 296 -16.97 15.19 -13.58
C GLY A 296 -17.95 16.30 -13.94
N LYS A 297 -19.25 16.05 -13.77
CA LYS A 297 -20.34 16.97 -14.06
C LYS A 297 -21.27 17.09 -12.86
N LYS A 298 -21.44 18.30 -12.35
CA LYS A 298 -22.44 18.66 -11.34
C LYS A 298 -23.77 19.03 -12.01
N ARG A 299 -24.87 18.92 -11.26
CA ARG A 299 -26.20 19.25 -11.78
C ARG A 299 -26.34 20.69 -12.28
N GLU A 300 -25.81 21.65 -11.52
CA GLU A 300 -25.95 23.10 -11.80
C GLU A 300 -24.77 23.69 -12.56
N ILE A 301 -23.61 23.03 -12.50
CA ILE A 301 -22.39 23.48 -13.16
C ILE A 301 -21.98 22.41 -14.15
N CYS A 302 -21.82 22.77 -15.42
CA CYS A 302 -21.66 21.76 -16.46
C CYS A 302 -20.43 20.89 -16.27
N LYS A 303 -19.23 21.45 -16.15
CA LYS A 303 -17.98 20.66 -16.08
C LYS A 303 -17.10 21.13 -14.94
N VAL A 304 -16.45 20.19 -14.28
CA VAL A 304 -15.64 20.44 -13.08
C VAL A 304 -14.16 20.28 -13.41
N ARG A 305 -13.37 21.21 -12.92
CA ARG A 305 -11.89 21.17 -12.99
C ARG A 305 -11.27 20.53 -11.76
N GLU A 306 -12.05 20.27 -10.73
CA GLU A 306 -11.57 19.89 -9.40
C GLU A 306 -10.78 18.59 -9.42
N LEU A 307 -9.67 18.61 -8.71
CA LEU A 307 -8.92 17.45 -8.27
C LEU A 307 -8.95 17.44 -6.75
N ARG A 308 -9.45 16.38 -6.17
CA ARG A 308 -9.53 16.21 -4.72
C ARG A 308 -9.01 14.83 -4.32
N TYR A 309 -8.54 14.73 -3.09
CA TYR A 309 -8.19 13.44 -2.50
C TYR A 309 -8.87 13.29 -1.14
N PHE A 310 -9.09 12.03 -0.76
CA PHE A 310 -9.60 11.69 0.57
C PHE A 310 -8.46 11.77 1.58
N ASN A 311 -8.63 12.57 2.66
CA ASN A 311 -7.56 12.77 3.62
C ASN A 311 -7.32 11.50 4.46
N PRO A 312 -6.13 10.87 4.40
CA PRO A 312 -5.84 9.64 5.11
C PRO A 312 -5.74 9.81 6.64
N VAL A 313 -5.51 11.02 7.14
CA VAL A 313 -5.35 11.29 8.59
C VAL A 313 -6.65 11.05 9.36
N ASP A 314 -7.79 11.17 8.69
CA ASP A 314 -9.11 11.06 9.32
C ASP A 314 -9.80 9.70 9.13
N GLN A 315 -9.09 8.71 8.57
CA GLN A 315 -9.65 7.37 8.35
C GLN A 315 -10.08 6.66 9.66
N ASP A 316 -9.42 6.95 10.76
CA ASP A 316 -9.76 6.38 12.07
C ASP A 316 -11.00 7.03 12.72
N ASN A 317 -11.44 8.20 12.24
CA ASN A 317 -12.59 8.95 12.74
C ASN A 317 -13.85 8.85 11.85
N VAL A 318 -13.89 7.95 10.88
CA VAL A 318 -14.99 7.78 9.92
C VAL A 318 -16.34 7.46 10.58
N HIS A 319 -16.37 7.13 11.87
CA HIS A 319 -17.61 6.88 12.61
C HIS A 319 -18.29 8.14 13.16
N ILE A 320 -17.72 9.33 12.97
CA ILE A 320 -18.37 10.58 13.32
C ILE A 320 -19.05 11.17 12.08
N ALA A 321 -20.33 10.86 11.97
CA ALA A 321 -21.36 11.49 11.16
C ALA A 321 -20.93 12.44 10.01
N GLY A 322 -20.90 11.93 8.78
CA GLY A 322 -21.57 12.60 7.67
C GLY A 322 -20.77 13.54 6.78
N ILE A 323 -19.53 13.94 7.07
CA ILE A 323 -18.75 14.77 6.15
C ILE A 323 -17.40 14.09 5.92
N ALA A 324 -17.26 13.49 4.75
CA ALA A 324 -15.98 12.96 4.31
C ALA A 324 -14.99 14.12 4.12
N ASN A 325 -13.80 14.00 4.70
CA ASN A 325 -12.73 15.00 4.56
C ASN A 325 -12.06 14.89 3.20
N TRP A 326 -12.55 15.65 2.24
CA TRP A 326 -11.95 15.80 0.93
C TRP A 326 -11.14 17.08 0.86
N SER A 327 -9.87 16.96 0.51
CA SER A 327 -8.97 18.09 0.33
C SER A 327 -8.77 18.40 -1.13
N GLU A 328 -8.77 19.70 -1.46
CA GLU A 328 -8.58 20.18 -2.83
C GLU A 328 -7.10 20.27 -3.19
N LEU A 329 -6.80 19.94 -4.44
CA LEU A 329 -5.49 20.08 -5.07
C LEU A 329 -5.57 21.04 -6.24
N THR A 330 -4.44 21.29 -6.90
CA THR A 330 -4.43 22.14 -8.10
C THR A 330 -5.42 21.59 -9.14
N PRO A 331 -6.39 22.40 -9.56
CA PRO A 331 -7.41 21.94 -10.50
C PRO A 331 -6.83 21.71 -11.89
N MET A 332 -7.49 20.84 -12.67
CA MET A 332 -7.14 20.63 -14.08
C MET A 332 -7.15 21.96 -14.87
N PRO A 333 -6.36 22.07 -15.93
CA PRO A 333 -6.38 23.24 -16.81
C PRO A 333 -7.78 23.54 -17.38
N VAL A 334 -8.54 22.49 -17.70
CA VAL A 334 -9.91 22.59 -18.26
C VAL A 334 -10.84 21.62 -17.57
N GLY A 335 -12.08 22.04 -17.29
CA GLY A 335 -13.13 21.19 -16.73
C GLY A 335 -13.57 20.11 -17.71
N ARG A 336 -13.63 18.87 -17.25
CA ARG A 336 -13.94 17.68 -18.06
C ARG A 336 -14.95 16.78 -17.38
N SER A 337 -15.78 16.13 -18.18
CA SER A 337 -16.57 14.97 -17.73
C SER A 337 -16.50 13.87 -18.79
N HIS A 338 -16.80 12.63 -18.40
CA HIS A 338 -16.72 11.46 -19.29
C HIS A 338 -15.33 11.28 -19.92
N HIS A 339 -14.32 11.84 -19.27
CA HIS A 339 -12.91 11.63 -19.53
C HIS A 339 -12.43 10.37 -18.82
N CYS A 340 -11.23 9.94 -19.17
CA CYS A 340 -10.58 8.84 -18.50
C CYS A 340 -9.31 9.29 -17.79
N VAL A 341 -8.98 8.58 -16.72
CA VAL A 341 -7.70 8.71 -16.04
C VAL A 341 -6.97 7.38 -16.02
N ALA A 342 -5.66 7.45 -15.97
CA ALA A 342 -4.80 6.29 -15.79
C ALA A 342 -3.57 6.71 -14.98
N ILE A 343 -2.98 5.74 -14.27
CA ILE A 343 -1.80 5.95 -13.43
C ILE A 343 -0.60 5.26 -14.05
N MET A 344 0.49 5.97 -14.13
CA MET A 344 1.78 5.44 -14.55
C MET A 344 2.90 6.11 -13.75
N GLY A 345 3.72 5.33 -13.06
CA GLY A 345 4.83 5.84 -12.26
C GLY A 345 4.41 6.87 -11.21
N ASP A 346 3.25 6.68 -10.56
CA ASP A 346 2.63 7.60 -9.60
C ASP A 346 2.28 8.99 -10.17
N PHE A 347 2.13 9.09 -11.49
CA PHE A 347 1.54 10.24 -12.18
C PHE A 347 0.12 9.94 -12.60
N LEU A 348 -0.75 10.94 -12.49
CA LEU A 348 -2.13 10.87 -12.93
C LEU A 348 -2.26 11.46 -14.34
N PHE A 349 -2.68 10.66 -15.29
CA PHE A 349 -3.00 11.11 -16.65
C PHE A 349 -4.51 11.28 -16.79
N ALA A 350 -4.94 12.40 -17.36
CA ALA A 350 -6.33 12.66 -17.71
C ALA A 350 -6.40 12.98 -19.20
N ALA A 351 -7.28 12.30 -19.93
CA ALA A 351 -7.38 12.43 -21.37
C ALA A 351 -8.84 12.50 -21.84
N GLY A 352 -9.08 13.28 -22.87
CA GLY A 352 -10.35 13.35 -23.57
C GLY A 352 -11.50 13.88 -22.73
N GLY A 353 -12.66 13.29 -22.94
CA GLY A 353 -13.91 13.66 -22.31
C GLY A 353 -14.63 14.79 -23.03
N GLU A 354 -15.67 15.31 -22.39
CA GLU A 354 -16.42 16.48 -22.83
C GLU A 354 -15.96 17.74 -22.11
N VAL A 355 -15.84 18.81 -22.83
CA VAL A 355 -15.51 20.15 -22.35
C VAL A 355 -16.63 21.13 -22.77
N GLU A 356 -16.93 22.10 -21.94
CA GLU A 356 -17.86 23.16 -22.25
C GLU A 356 -17.11 24.36 -22.86
N HIS A 357 -17.56 24.80 -24.03
CA HIS A 357 -17.06 26.00 -24.66
C HIS A 357 -17.76 27.25 -24.10
N ALA A 358 -17.15 28.42 -24.32
CA ALA A 358 -17.73 29.72 -23.93
C ALA A 358 -19.13 29.96 -24.50
N THR A 359 -19.53 29.25 -25.54
CA THR A 359 -20.87 29.29 -26.14
C THR A 359 -21.91 28.42 -25.44
N GLY A 360 -21.55 27.74 -24.33
CA GLY A 360 -22.41 26.76 -23.64
C GLY A 360 -22.59 25.44 -24.36
N ARG A 361 -21.92 25.23 -25.49
CA ARG A 361 -21.91 23.91 -26.19
C ARG A 361 -20.86 23.01 -25.61
N THR A 362 -21.24 21.74 -25.40
CA THR A 362 -20.30 20.68 -24.99
C THR A 362 -19.85 19.89 -26.19
N CYS A 363 -18.56 19.57 -26.26
CA CYS A 363 -18.02 18.68 -27.27
C CYS A 363 -16.91 17.80 -26.71
N ALA A 364 -16.73 16.66 -27.35
CA ALA A 364 -15.59 15.79 -27.09
C ALA A 364 -14.27 16.47 -27.49
N VAL A 365 -13.23 16.25 -26.70
CA VAL A 365 -11.90 16.80 -26.92
C VAL A 365 -10.84 15.72 -27.04
N ARG A 366 -9.70 16.08 -27.63
CA ARG A 366 -8.52 15.21 -27.74
C ARG A 366 -7.38 15.58 -26.80
N THR A 367 -7.54 16.66 -26.04
CA THR A 367 -6.52 17.17 -25.14
C THR A 367 -6.27 16.20 -24.00
N ALA A 368 -5.04 16.15 -23.54
CA ALA A 368 -4.63 15.32 -22.42
C ALA A 368 -3.63 16.09 -21.55
N CYS A 369 -3.65 15.78 -20.26
CA CYS A 369 -2.76 16.41 -19.29
C CYS A 369 -2.31 15.38 -18.24
N ARG A 370 -1.27 15.74 -17.48
CA ARG A 370 -0.67 14.90 -16.46
C ARG A 370 -0.50 15.69 -15.17
N TYR A 371 -0.91 15.10 -14.08
CA TYR A 371 -0.72 15.62 -12.73
C TYR A 371 0.43 14.93 -12.05
N ASP A 372 1.31 15.71 -11.43
CA ASP A 372 2.40 15.23 -10.59
C ASP A 372 2.09 15.52 -9.11
N PRO A 373 1.84 14.49 -8.27
CA PRO A 373 1.60 14.67 -6.84
C PRO A 373 2.81 15.24 -6.08
N ARG A 374 4.03 15.11 -6.63
CA ARG A 374 5.27 15.61 -6.02
C ARG A 374 5.30 17.14 -5.96
N SER A 375 4.83 17.75 -7.03
CA SER A 375 4.83 19.21 -7.21
C SER A 375 3.45 19.84 -7.19
N ASN A 376 2.38 19.03 -7.11
CA ASN A 376 0.98 19.50 -7.20
C ASN A 376 0.72 20.34 -8.47
N THR A 377 1.25 19.90 -9.58
CA THR A 377 1.16 20.62 -10.86
C THR A 377 0.62 19.76 -11.98
N TRP A 378 -0.08 20.42 -12.89
CA TRP A 378 -0.52 19.86 -14.16
C TRP A 378 0.38 20.34 -15.29
N ILE A 379 0.68 19.44 -16.22
CA ILE A 379 1.29 19.79 -17.50
C ILE A 379 0.46 19.20 -18.63
N ASP A 380 0.41 19.90 -19.75
CA ASP A 380 -0.17 19.35 -20.96
C ASP A 380 0.78 18.35 -21.60
N ILE A 381 0.22 17.24 -22.07
CA ILE A 381 0.92 16.27 -22.91
C ILE A 381 0.36 16.34 -24.33
N ALA A 382 1.00 15.67 -25.27
CA ALA A 382 0.53 15.63 -26.65
C ALA A 382 -0.95 15.21 -26.70
N PRO A 383 -1.79 15.90 -27.49
CA PRO A 383 -3.19 15.54 -27.65
C PRO A 383 -3.32 14.24 -28.45
N MET A 384 -4.41 13.49 -28.18
CA MET A 384 -4.78 12.33 -28.99
C MET A 384 -5.02 12.71 -30.45
N LYS A 385 -5.04 11.74 -31.33
CA LYS A 385 -5.39 11.94 -32.76
C LYS A 385 -6.89 12.20 -32.91
N ASN A 386 -7.73 11.47 -32.19
CA ASN A 386 -9.17 11.62 -32.19
C ASN A 386 -9.66 12.27 -30.88
N CYS A 387 -10.67 13.13 -30.98
CA CYS A 387 -11.47 13.51 -29.83
C CYS A 387 -12.22 12.27 -29.33
N ARG A 388 -12.29 12.09 -28.00
CA ARG A 388 -12.92 10.90 -27.41
C ARG A 388 -13.63 11.26 -26.11
N GLU A 389 -14.87 10.85 -26.01
CA GLU A 389 -15.65 10.80 -24.77
C GLU A 389 -16.22 9.40 -24.57
N HIS A 390 -16.58 9.00 -23.37
CA HIS A 390 -17.10 7.66 -23.08
C HIS A 390 -16.26 6.54 -23.68
N PHE A 391 -14.96 6.63 -23.47
CA PHE A 391 -13.95 5.68 -23.95
C PHE A 391 -13.24 5.02 -22.76
N VAL A 392 -12.27 4.19 -23.03
CA VAL A 392 -11.42 3.56 -22.02
C VAL A 392 -9.98 4.02 -22.19
N LEU A 393 -9.32 4.34 -21.09
CA LEU A 393 -7.90 4.62 -21.02
C LEU A 393 -7.24 3.62 -20.07
N GLY A 394 -6.26 2.87 -20.55
CA GLY A 394 -5.49 1.92 -19.75
C GLY A 394 -4.00 2.21 -19.81
N ALA A 395 -3.30 2.03 -18.69
CA ALA A 395 -1.85 2.08 -18.64
C ALA A 395 -1.28 0.66 -18.69
N LEU A 396 -0.46 0.37 -19.70
CA LEU A 396 0.06 -0.95 -19.97
C LEU A 396 1.44 -0.83 -20.65
N ASP A 397 2.44 -1.56 -20.15
CA ASP A 397 3.80 -1.59 -20.71
C ASP A 397 4.42 -0.19 -20.91
N ASN A 398 4.30 0.66 -19.90
CA ASN A 398 4.79 2.05 -19.92
C ASN A 398 4.19 2.92 -21.04
N CYS A 399 3.02 2.58 -21.52
CA CYS A 399 2.25 3.32 -22.49
C CYS A 399 0.79 3.50 -22.00
N LEU A 400 0.09 4.50 -22.55
CA LEU A 400 -1.35 4.62 -22.39
C LEU A 400 -2.05 4.14 -23.66
N TYR A 401 -3.20 3.52 -23.50
CA TYR A 401 -4.05 3.07 -24.60
C TYR A 401 -5.43 3.68 -24.46
N ALA A 402 -5.86 4.47 -25.45
CA ALA A 402 -7.20 5.06 -25.56
C ALA A 402 -8.03 4.27 -26.56
N VAL A 403 -9.16 3.76 -26.14
CA VAL A 403 -9.95 2.76 -26.87
C VAL A 403 -11.35 3.25 -27.13
N GLY A 404 -11.73 3.39 -28.40
CA GLY A 404 -13.09 3.72 -28.81
C GLY A 404 -13.60 5.09 -28.35
N GLY A 405 -14.85 5.14 -27.96
CA GLY A 405 -15.56 6.34 -27.55
C GLY A 405 -16.30 7.05 -28.68
N ARG A 406 -16.72 8.28 -28.44
CA ARG A 406 -17.37 9.15 -29.43
C ARG A 406 -16.54 10.40 -29.67
N ASN A 407 -16.51 10.86 -30.91
CA ASN A 407 -15.83 12.09 -31.30
C ASN A 407 -16.70 13.33 -31.13
N GLU A 408 -16.20 14.48 -31.55
CA GLU A 408 -16.88 15.78 -31.51
C GLU A 408 -18.17 15.86 -32.36
N LEU A 409 -18.27 14.99 -33.36
CA LEU A 409 -19.47 14.81 -34.19
C LEU A 409 -20.41 13.73 -33.66
N ARG A 410 -20.15 13.21 -32.45
CA ARG A 410 -20.88 12.10 -31.81
C ARG A 410 -20.83 10.78 -32.61
N GLN A 411 -19.84 10.63 -33.48
CA GLN A 411 -19.60 9.39 -34.17
C GLN A 411 -18.86 8.40 -33.25
N VAL A 412 -19.33 7.18 -33.22
CA VAL A 412 -18.71 6.10 -32.44
C VAL A 412 -17.46 5.60 -33.16
N LEU A 413 -16.36 5.49 -32.42
CA LEU A 413 -15.04 5.23 -32.97
C LEU A 413 -14.62 3.77 -32.82
N PRO A 414 -14.04 3.15 -33.85
CA PRO A 414 -13.38 1.85 -33.75
C PRO A 414 -11.89 1.99 -33.40
N SER A 415 -11.33 3.19 -33.47
CA SER A 415 -9.89 3.44 -33.38
C SER A 415 -9.35 3.29 -31.98
N VAL A 416 -8.09 2.87 -31.90
CA VAL A 416 -7.31 2.72 -30.69
C VAL A 416 -5.99 3.47 -30.86
N GLU A 417 -5.62 4.25 -29.86
CA GLU A 417 -4.38 5.03 -29.85
C GLU A 417 -3.50 4.66 -28.69
N ARG A 418 -2.20 4.70 -28.91
CA ARG A 418 -1.17 4.47 -27.90
C ARG A 418 -0.34 5.73 -27.68
N TYR A 419 -0.19 6.14 -26.43
CA TYR A 419 0.71 7.21 -26.01
C TYR A 419 2.03 6.65 -25.48
N CYS A 420 3.12 7.13 -26.05
CA CYS A 420 4.47 6.82 -25.57
C CYS A 420 5.03 8.05 -24.82
N PRO A 421 5.24 7.99 -23.50
CA PRO A 421 5.77 9.12 -22.72
C PRO A 421 7.16 9.56 -23.20
N LYS A 422 8.02 8.62 -23.54
CA LYS A 422 9.39 8.92 -24.03
C LYS A 422 9.40 9.83 -25.25
N LYS A 423 8.42 9.66 -26.14
CA LYS A 423 8.31 10.43 -27.39
C LYS A 423 7.29 11.57 -27.28
N ASN A 424 6.51 11.63 -26.20
CA ASN A 424 5.35 12.50 -26.03
C ASN A 424 4.46 12.49 -27.28
N LYS A 425 4.04 11.30 -27.72
CA LYS A 425 3.31 11.13 -28.98
C LYS A 425 2.27 10.02 -28.90
N TRP A 426 1.10 10.29 -29.49
CA TRP A 426 0.06 9.29 -29.74
C TRP A 426 0.20 8.71 -31.16
N THR A 427 0.00 7.40 -31.28
CA THR A 427 -0.01 6.66 -32.54
C THR A 427 -1.17 5.69 -32.55
N PHE A 428 -1.79 5.51 -33.73
CA PHE A 428 -2.80 4.47 -33.89
C PHE A 428 -2.19 3.07 -33.78
N VAL A 429 -2.92 2.18 -33.16
CA VAL A 429 -2.65 0.75 -33.11
C VAL A 429 -3.84 -0.02 -33.68
N GLN A 430 -3.86 -1.34 -33.57
CA GLN A 430 -4.94 -2.15 -34.14
C GLN A 430 -6.30 -1.72 -33.62
N SER A 431 -7.17 -1.32 -34.51
CA SER A 431 -8.55 -0.94 -34.22
C SER A 431 -9.42 -2.14 -33.85
N PHE A 432 -10.57 -1.87 -33.22
CA PHE A 432 -11.64 -2.84 -33.13
C PHE A 432 -12.19 -3.20 -34.51
N ASP A 433 -12.85 -4.34 -34.58
CA ASP A 433 -13.66 -4.77 -35.72
C ASP A 433 -14.96 -3.94 -35.86
N ARG A 434 -15.41 -3.30 -34.79
CA ARG A 434 -16.62 -2.46 -34.72
C ARG A 434 -16.39 -1.20 -33.92
N SER A 435 -17.12 -0.16 -34.25
CA SER A 435 -17.15 1.07 -33.44
C SER A 435 -17.79 0.79 -32.08
N LEU A 436 -17.24 1.37 -31.02
CA LEU A 436 -17.68 1.10 -29.65
C LEU A 436 -17.56 2.33 -28.75
N SER A 437 -18.59 2.60 -27.96
CA SER A 437 -18.59 3.64 -26.90
C SER A 437 -19.35 3.15 -25.68
N CYS A 438 -19.21 3.86 -24.56
CA CYS A 438 -19.88 3.54 -23.28
C CYS A 438 -19.54 2.14 -22.76
N HIS A 439 -18.44 1.58 -23.22
CA HIS A 439 -17.85 0.32 -22.77
C HIS A 439 -17.03 0.55 -21.50
N ALA A 440 -16.67 -0.53 -20.84
CA ALA A 440 -15.77 -0.52 -19.70
C ALA A 440 -14.48 -1.27 -20.03
N GLY A 441 -13.44 -0.99 -19.27
CA GLY A 441 -12.17 -1.66 -19.45
C GLY A 441 -11.28 -1.60 -18.22
N CYS A 442 -10.33 -2.51 -18.17
CA CYS A 442 -9.28 -2.56 -17.16
C CYS A 442 -8.04 -3.26 -17.70
N VAL A 443 -6.94 -3.12 -16.97
CA VAL A 443 -5.69 -3.81 -17.27
C VAL A 443 -5.52 -4.96 -16.28
N ALA A 444 -5.28 -6.14 -16.79
CA ALA A 444 -5.00 -7.33 -15.99
C ALA A 444 -4.10 -8.28 -16.78
N ASP A 445 -3.20 -8.96 -16.09
CA ASP A 445 -2.31 -9.97 -16.65
C ASP A 445 -1.49 -9.48 -17.87
N GLY A 446 -1.05 -8.21 -17.84
CA GLY A 446 -0.32 -7.60 -18.95
C GLY A 446 -1.13 -7.35 -20.21
N LEU A 447 -2.45 -7.39 -20.14
CA LEU A 447 -3.39 -7.23 -21.24
C LEU A 447 -4.45 -6.17 -20.93
N LEU A 448 -5.03 -5.58 -21.96
CA LEU A 448 -6.13 -4.62 -21.84
C LEU A 448 -7.45 -5.29 -22.19
N TRP A 449 -8.36 -5.31 -21.22
CA TRP A 449 -9.67 -5.95 -21.31
C TRP A 449 -10.75 -4.91 -21.52
N ILE A 450 -11.66 -5.17 -22.45
CA ILE A 450 -12.77 -4.29 -22.83
C ILE A 450 -14.07 -5.11 -22.84
N SER A 451 -15.12 -4.57 -22.21
CA SER A 451 -16.42 -5.24 -22.13
C SER A 451 -17.58 -4.33 -22.50
N GLY A 452 -18.61 -4.93 -23.09
CA GLY A 452 -19.89 -4.28 -23.34
C GLY A 452 -19.81 -3.07 -24.27
N GLY A 453 -20.61 -2.08 -23.97
CA GLY A 453 -20.71 -0.85 -24.76
C GLY A 453 -21.80 -0.88 -25.84
N VAL A 454 -21.86 0.18 -26.62
CA VAL A 454 -22.84 0.38 -27.67
C VAL A 454 -22.15 0.71 -29.00
N THR A 455 -22.63 0.12 -30.09
CA THR A 455 -22.11 0.33 -31.43
C THR A 455 -22.68 1.60 -32.09
N ASN A 456 -22.17 1.96 -33.27
CA ASN A 456 -22.69 3.05 -34.10
C ASN A 456 -24.15 2.84 -34.56
N THR A 457 -24.63 1.61 -34.55
CA THR A 457 -26.02 1.24 -34.86
C THR A 457 -26.90 1.11 -33.60
N ALA A 458 -26.45 1.68 -32.47
CA ALA A 458 -27.12 1.66 -31.16
C ALA A 458 -27.38 0.25 -30.60
N GLN A 459 -26.59 -0.73 -30.98
CA GLN A 459 -26.69 -2.11 -30.47
C GLN A 459 -25.86 -2.27 -29.19
N TYR A 460 -26.51 -2.67 -28.12
CA TYR A 460 -25.88 -3.00 -26.84
C TYR A 460 -25.12 -4.31 -26.93
N GLN A 461 -23.92 -4.35 -26.39
CA GLN A 461 -22.99 -5.46 -26.50
C GLN A 461 -22.83 -6.21 -25.16
N ASN A 462 -22.58 -7.52 -25.26
CA ASN A 462 -22.12 -8.34 -24.15
C ASN A 462 -20.71 -8.92 -24.41
N ARG A 463 -20.01 -8.42 -25.42
CA ARG A 463 -18.69 -8.94 -25.81
C ARG A 463 -17.64 -8.62 -24.75
N LEU A 464 -16.71 -9.55 -24.57
CA LEU A 464 -15.46 -9.36 -23.88
C LEU A 464 -14.32 -9.52 -24.87
N MET A 465 -13.49 -8.48 -25.01
CA MET A 465 -12.35 -8.43 -25.90
C MET A 465 -11.08 -8.15 -25.09
N VAL A 466 -9.99 -8.75 -25.49
CA VAL A 466 -8.68 -8.50 -24.89
C VAL A 466 -7.67 -8.09 -25.95
N TYR A 467 -6.92 -7.05 -25.64
CA TYR A 467 -5.84 -6.54 -26.49
C TYR A 467 -4.49 -7.00 -25.96
N ASP A 468 -3.71 -7.64 -26.82
CA ASP A 468 -2.32 -7.99 -26.57
C ASP A 468 -1.40 -6.95 -27.25
N PRO A 469 -0.69 -6.11 -26.48
CA PRO A 469 0.17 -5.08 -27.03
C PRO A 469 1.39 -5.65 -27.76
N ASN A 470 1.86 -6.85 -27.40
CA ASN A 470 3.01 -7.48 -28.03
C ASN A 470 2.69 -7.98 -29.43
N GLN A 471 1.47 -8.51 -29.62
CA GLN A 471 1.00 -8.99 -30.91
C GLN A 471 0.23 -7.93 -31.71
N ASN A 472 -0.12 -6.81 -31.07
CA ASN A 472 -1.01 -5.77 -31.61
C ASN A 472 -2.30 -6.37 -32.18
N LYS A 473 -2.95 -7.21 -31.37
CA LYS A 473 -4.17 -7.94 -31.78
C LYS A 473 -5.26 -7.88 -30.71
N TRP A 474 -6.52 -7.86 -31.18
CA TRP A 474 -7.71 -8.06 -30.38
C TRP A 474 -8.17 -9.52 -30.45
N ILE A 475 -8.46 -10.10 -29.28
CA ILE A 475 -8.90 -11.50 -29.15
C ILE A 475 -10.26 -11.48 -28.45
N SER A 476 -11.23 -12.21 -29.00
CA SER A 476 -12.55 -12.39 -28.35
C SER A 476 -12.47 -13.45 -27.26
N ARG A 477 -13.12 -13.17 -26.15
CA ARG A 477 -13.29 -14.09 -25.03
C ARG A 477 -14.77 -14.41 -24.81
N SER A 478 -15.08 -15.29 -23.85
CA SER A 478 -16.45 -15.64 -23.53
C SER A 478 -17.26 -14.39 -23.20
N PRO A 479 -18.45 -14.21 -23.82
CA PRO A 479 -19.26 -13.01 -23.62
C PRO A 479 -19.83 -12.92 -22.21
N MET A 480 -20.09 -11.71 -21.75
CA MET A 480 -20.78 -11.45 -20.48
C MET A 480 -22.17 -12.12 -20.45
N LEU A 481 -22.65 -12.39 -19.25
CA LEU A 481 -23.98 -13.01 -19.02
C LEU A 481 -25.14 -12.14 -19.51
N GLN A 482 -24.92 -10.82 -19.62
CA GLN A 482 -25.88 -9.87 -20.17
C GLN A 482 -25.16 -8.69 -20.81
N ARG A 483 -25.89 -7.95 -21.66
CA ARG A 483 -25.41 -6.71 -22.26
C ARG A 483 -25.30 -5.63 -21.20
N ARG A 484 -24.28 -4.78 -21.30
CA ARG A 484 -24.07 -3.64 -20.41
C ARG A 484 -23.52 -2.44 -21.17
N VAL A 485 -24.04 -1.26 -20.83
CA VAL A 485 -23.49 0.04 -21.23
C VAL A 485 -23.42 0.94 -20.00
N TYR A 486 -22.50 1.89 -20.01
CA TYR A 486 -22.22 2.79 -18.88
C TYR A 486 -21.89 2.07 -17.57
N HIS A 487 -21.45 0.83 -17.67
CA HIS A 487 -20.99 0.00 -16.56
C HIS A 487 -19.53 0.27 -16.24
N ALA A 488 -19.05 -0.34 -15.17
CA ALA A 488 -17.67 -0.32 -14.77
C ALA A 488 -17.06 -1.73 -14.78
N MET A 489 -15.77 -1.83 -15.06
CA MET A 489 -15.01 -3.07 -14.98
C MET A 489 -13.72 -2.83 -14.21
N ALA A 490 -13.40 -3.77 -13.33
CA ALA A 490 -12.17 -3.74 -12.54
C ALA A 490 -11.55 -5.13 -12.45
N ALA A 491 -10.25 -5.17 -12.25
CA ALA A 491 -9.50 -6.39 -12.03
C ALA A 491 -8.98 -6.46 -10.60
N VAL A 492 -9.14 -7.62 -9.98
CA VAL A 492 -8.48 -7.99 -8.73
C VAL A 492 -7.81 -9.34 -8.95
N GLN A 493 -6.48 -9.34 -8.92
CA GLN A 493 -5.68 -10.53 -9.28
C GLN A 493 -6.03 -11.03 -10.69
N ARG A 494 -6.51 -12.26 -10.83
CA ARG A 494 -6.89 -12.89 -12.09
C ARG A 494 -8.42 -12.97 -12.31
N MET A 495 -9.15 -12.14 -11.56
CA MET A 495 -10.61 -12.01 -11.68
C MET A 495 -10.98 -10.62 -12.20
N LEU A 496 -11.84 -10.55 -13.20
CA LEU A 496 -12.47 -9.32 -13.66
C LEU A 496 -13.88 -9.23 -13.09
N TYR A 497 -14.28 -8.05 -12.63
CA TYR A 497 -15.61 -7.77 -12.13
C TYR A 497 -16.28 -6.71 -12.99
N VAL A 498 -17.50 -6.98 -13.45
CA VAL A 498 -18.35 -6.00 -14.12
C VAL A 498 -19.54 -5.65 -13.24
N MET A 499 -19.84 -4.38 -13.13
CA MET A 499 -20.86 -3.87 -12.22
C MET A 499 -21.54 -2.61 -12.75
N GLY A 500 -22.79 -2.44 -12.36
CA GLY A 500 -23.57 -1.29 -12.75
C GLY A 500 -23.95 -1.27 -14.23
N GLY A 501 -24.26 -0.08 -14.69
CA GLY A 501 -24.72 0.16 -16.04
C GLY A 501 -26.19 -0.17 -16.26
N ASN A 502 -26.58 -0.20 -17.52
CA ASN A 502 -27.93 -0.55 -17.94
C ASN A 502 -27.94 -1.49 -19.15
N ASP A 503 -29.07 -2.14 -19.34
CA ASP A 503 -29.41 -2.95 -20.50
C ASP A 503 -30.76 -2.44 -21.06
N LEU A 504 -31.29 -3.07 -22.09
CA LEU A 504 -32.60 -2.80 -22.65
C LEU A 504 -33.51 -4.02 -22.41
N ASP A 505 -34.76 -3.74 -22.05
CA ASP A 505 -35.80 -4.77 -22.02
C ASP A 505 -36.35 -5.09 -23.44
N TYR A 506 -37.35 -5.94 -23.51
CA TYR A 506 -37.99 -6.33 -24.78
C TYR A 506 -38.73 -5.17 -25.49
N ASN A 507 -39.04 -4.07 -24.77
CA ASN A 507 -39.62 -2.86 -25.33
C ASN A 507 -38.57 -1.82 -25.74
N ASN A 508 -37.26 -2.14 -25.60
CA ASN A 508 -36.14 -1.21 -25.72
C ASN A 508 -36.12 -0.08 -24.66
N ASP A 509 -36.78 -0.31 -23.51
CA ASP A 509 -36.66 0.58 -22.37
C ASP A 509 -35.43 0.24 -21.55
N ARG A 510 -34.77 1.28 -21.00
CA ARG A 510 -33.56 1.09 -20.18
C ARG A 510 -33.91 0.43 -18.86
N ILE A 511 -33.22 -0.66 -18.57
CA ILE A 511 -33.32 -1.37 -17.29
C ILE A 511 -31.98 -1.26 -16.55
N LEU A 512 -32.07 -1.01 -15.25
CA LEU A 512 -30.94 -0.91 -14.37
C LEU A 512 -30.33 -2.28 -14.09
N VAL A 513 -29.02 -2.40 -14.20
CA VAL A 513 -28.29 -3.63 -13.88
C VAL A 513 -27.63 -3.49 -12.53
N ARG A 514 -28.13 -4.20 -11.52
CA ARG A 514 -27.54 -4.23 -10.16
C ARG A 514 -26.67 -5.45 -9.92
N HIS A 515 -26.76 -6.45 -10.76
CA HIS A 515 -25.96 -7.66 -10.64
C HIS A 515 -24.48 -7.37 -10.87
N ILE A 516 -23.63 -8.03 -10.08
CA ILE A 516 -22.20 -8.07 -10.26
C ILE A 516 -21.85 -9.42 -10.85
N ASP A 517 -21.14 -9.44 -11.95
CA ASP A 517 -20.64 -10.66 -12.57
C ASP A 517 -19.11 -10.66 -12.53
N SER A 518 -18.52 -11.82 -12.29
CA SER A 518 -17.08 -12.03 -12.28
C SER A 518 -16.64 -12.94 -13.42
N TYR A 519 -15.49 -12.65 -13.99
CA TYR A 519 -14.85 -13.44 -15.03
C TYR A 519 -13.50 -13.94 -14.55
N ASN A 520 -13.30 -15.25 -14.68
CA ASN A 520 -12.02 -15.88 -14.37
C ASN A 520 -11.16 -15.96 -15.63
N ILE A 521 -9.99 -15.30 -15.61
CA ILE A 521 -9.06 -15.23 -16.75
C ILE A 521 -8.51 -16.61 -17.10
N ASP A 522 -8.30 -17.48 -16.12
CA ASP A 522 -7.65 -18.77 -16.32
C ASP A 522 -8.53 -19.79 -17.07
N ASN A 523 -9.84 -19.80 -16.79
CA ASN A 523 -10.77 -20.76 -17.36
C ASN A 523 -11.75 -20.18 -18.39
N ASP A 524 -11.68 -18.87 -18.68
CA ASP A 524 -12.53 -18.17 -19.64
C ASP A 524 -14.03 -18.31 -19.32
N GLN A 525 -14.41 -18.18 -18.02
CA GLN A 525 -15.78 -18.35 -17.58
C GLN A 525 -16.31 -17.19 -16.76
N TRP A 526 -17.59 -16.86 -16.99
CA TRP A 526 -18.36 -15.90 -16.22
C TRP A 526 -19.20 -16.57 -15.15
N THR A 527 -19.25 -15.92 -13.99
CA THR A 527 -20.08 -16.33 -12.84
C THR A 527 -20.85 -15.12 -12.31
N ARG A 528 -22.14 -15.28 -12.07
CA ARG A 528 -22.93 -14.28 -11.37
C ARG A 528 -22.65 -14.35 -9.88
N CYS A 529 -22.24 -13.22 -9.30
CA CYS A 529 -21.96 -13.15 -7.87
C CYS A 529 -23.24 -13.21 -7.03
N ASN A 530 -23.12 -13.66 -5.80
CA ASN A 530 -24.24 -13.76 -4.85
C ASN A 530 -24.61 -12.42 -4.19
N PHE A 531 -23.88 -11.36 -4.52
CA PHE A 531 -24.07 -10.01 -4.00
C PHE A 531 -24.35 -9.04 -5.15
N ASN A 532 -25.11 -8.00 -4.86
CA ASN A 532 -25.51 -6.98 -5.82
C ASN A 532 -25.09 -5.59 -5.36
N LEU A 533 -25.08 -4.63 -6.28
CA LEU A 533 -24.97 -3.23 -5.90
C LEU A 533 -26.15 -2.81 -5.03
N LEU A 534 -25.87 -2.00 -4.01
CA LEU A 534 -26.89 -1.41 -3.13
C LEU A 534 -27.69 -0.34 -3.88
N THR A 535 -27.00 0.45 -4.69
CA THR A 535 -27.58 1.46 -5.57
C THR A 535 -27.10 1.22 -7.00
N GLY A 536 -27.99 1.30 -7.97
CA GLY A 536 -27.61 1.22 -9.38
C GLY A 536 -26.88 2.49 -9.81
N GLN A 537 -25.71 2.33 -10.39
CA GLN A 537 -24.84 3.41 -10.83
C GLN A 537 -24.47 3.24 -12.30
N ASN A 538 -24.61 4.34 -13.06
CA ASN A 538 -24.15 4.48 -14.44
C ASN A 538 -23.13 5.61 -14.53
N GLU A 539 -22.21 5.54 -15.46
CA GLU A 539 -21.21 6.59 -15.69
C GLU A 539 -20.37 6.91 -14.44
N SER A 540 -20.08 5.90 -13.65
CA SER A 540 -19.32 6.01 -12.42
C SER A 540 -17.82 5.96 -12.69
N GLY A 541 -17.05 6.61 -11.80
CA GLY A 541 -15.62 6.33 -11.67
C GLY A 541 -15.39 4.98 -11.01
N ILE A 542 -14.26 4.35 -11.32
CA ILE A 542 -13.86 3.08 -10.71
C ILE A 542 -12.39 3.09 -10.36
N ALA A 543 -12.05 2.57 -9.18
CA ALA A 543 -10.68 2.41 -8.72
C ALA A 543 -10.56 1.16 -7.83
N VAL A 544 -9.37 0.59 -7.79
CA VAL A 544 -9.07 -0.63 -7.01
C VAL A 544 -7.92 -0.37 -6.07
N HIS A 545 -8.07 -0.81 -4.83
CA HIS A 545 -7.01 -0.78 -3.83
C HIS A 545 -7.19 -1.92 -2.81
N ASN A 546 -6.13 -2.70 -2.56
CA ASN A 546 -6.11 -3.79 -1.57
C ASN A 546 -7.30 -4.76 -1.68
N ALA A 547 -7.57 -5.27 -2.88
CA ALA A 547 -8.69 -6.16 -3.18
C ALA A 547 -10.08 -5.55 -2.87
N ARG A 548 -10.19 -4.22 -2.84
CA ARG A 548 -11.43 -3.47 -2.77
C ARG A 548 -11.64 -2.67 -4.04
N ILE A 549 -12.85 -2.75 -4.59
CA ILE A 549 -13.26 -2.03 -5.79
C ILE A 549 -14.19 -0.89 -5.34
N TYR A 550 -13.83 0.34 -5.70
CA TYR A 550 -14.56 1.56 -5.37
C TYR A 550 -15.31 2.05 -6.61
N LEU A 551 -16.63 2.06 -6.53
CA LEU A 551 -17.52 2.59 -7.57
C LEU A 551 -18.00 3.96 -7.13
N VAL A 552 -17.54 5.02 -7.82
CA VAL A 552 -17.58 6.40 -7.32
C VAL A 552 -18.55 7.24 -8.14
N GLY A 553 -19.54 7.83 -7.47
CA GLY A 553 -20.51 8.72 -8.08
C GLY A 553 -21.31 8.06 -9.20
N GLY A 554 -21.60 8.82 -10.23
CA GLY A 554 -22.36 8.36 -11.38
C GLY A 554 -23.74 8.98 -11.49
N TYR A 555 -24.63 8.29 -12.19
CA TYR A 555 -25.94 8.80 -12.54
C TYR A 555 -27.00 7.74 -12.28
N SER A 556 -28.15 8.18 -11.73
CA SER A 556 -29.31 7.33 -11.55
C SER A 556 -30.30 7.52 -12.71
N ILE A 557 -30.60 6.46 -13.42
CA ILE A 557 -31.63 6.49 -14.48
C ILE A 557 -33.05 6.61 -13.93
N TRP A 558 -33.26 6.32 -12.63
CA TRP A 558 -34.57 6.44 -11.97
C TRP A 558 -34.89 7.87 -11.59
N THR A 559 -33.95 8.58 -10.98
CA THR A 559 -34.15 9.95 -10.51
C THR A 559 -33.71 11.01 -11.52
N ASN A 560 -33.02 10.59 -12.58
CA ASN A 560 -32.35 11.48 -13.55
C ASN A 560 -31.40 12.47 -12.90
N GLU A 561 -30.68 12.04 -11.86
CA GLU A 561 -29.77 12.88 -11.09
C GLU A 561 -28.39 12.25 -10.94
N PRO A 562 -27.34 13.10 -10.82
CA PRO A 562 -26.04 12.64 -10.41
C PRO A 562 -26.07 12.06 -9.00
N LEU A 563 -25.14 11.14 -8.70
CA LEU A 563 -25.01 10.46 -7.42
C LEU A 563 -23.76 10.96 -6.67
N ALA A 564 -23.89 10.99 -5.34
CA ALA A 564 -22.78 11.32 -4.44
C ALA A 564 -22.25 10.11 -3.68
N CYS A 565 -22.84 8.92 -3.87
CA CYS A 565 -22.44 7.73 -3.16
C CYS A 565 -21.18 7.08 -3.75
N ILE A 566 -20.42 6.44 -2.88
CA ILE A 566 -19.35 5.50 -3.23
C ILE A 566 -19.77 4.14 -2.70
N GLN A 567 -19.81 3.13 -3.56
CA GLN A 567 -19.98 1.76 -3.16
C GLN A 567 -18.65 1.02 -3.22
N VAL A 568 -18.40 0.21 -2.21
CA VAL A 568 -17.16 -0.57 -2.10
C VAL A 568 -17.50 -2.05 -2.16
N LEU A 569 -16.92 -2.74 -3.11
CA LEU A 569 -16.94 -4.20 -3.20
C LEU A 569 -15.65 -4.75 -2.61
N ASP A 570 -15.73 -5.40 -1.46
CA ASP A 570 -14.59 -6.06 -0.81
C ASP A 570 -14.54 -7.53 -1.23
N VAL A 571 -13.52 -7.89 -1.97
CA VAL A 571 -13.25 -9.26 -2.44
C VAL A 571 -11.97 -9.84 -1.83
N SER A 572 -11.51 -9.27 -0.71
CA SER A 572 -10.29 -9.71 -0.03
C SER A 572 -10.41 -11.09 0.63
N ARG A 573 -11.64 -11.53 0.92
CA ARG A 573 -11.94 -12.80 1.57
C ARG A 573 -12.88 -13.62 0.69
N GLU A 574 -12.33 -14.67 0.11
CA GLU A 574 -13.12 -15.61 -0.69
C GLU A 574 -14.26 -16.25 0.14
N GLY A 575 -15.47 -16.17 -0.38
CA GLY A 575 -16.68 -16.67 0.29
C GLY A 575 -17.30 -15.71 1.32
N ASN A 576 -16.69 -14.56 1.57
CA ASN A 576 -17.19 -13.49 2.44
C ASN A 576 -17.07 -12.12 1.77
N GLU A 577 -17.34 -12.08 0.48
CA GLU A 577 -17.38 -10.84 -0.28
C GLU A 577 -18.61 -10.02 0.13
N GLU A 578 -18.43 -8.71 0.24
CA GLU A 578 -19.51 -7.81 0.64
C GLU A 578 -19.48 -6.50 -0.15
N VAL A 579 -20.67 -5.87 -0.24
CA VAL A 579 -20.85 -4.54 -0.81
C VAL A 579 -21.35 -3.61 0.29
N PHE A 580 -20.70 -2.49 0.47
CA PHE A 580 -21.06 -1.49 1.46
C PHE A 580 -20.84 -0.07 0.93
N TYR A 581 -21.43 0.93 1.59
CA TYR A 581 -21.17 2.32 1.24
C TYR A 581 -19.88 2.80 1.86
N GLY A 582 -19.03 3.41 1.03
CA GLY A 582 -17.85 4.14 1.45
C GLY A 582 -18.16 5.60 1.83
N PRO A 583 -17.12 6.45 1.88
CA PRO A 583 -17.31 7.87 2.18
C PRO A 583 -18.14 8.55 1.08
N THR A 584 -18.94 9.54 1.47
CA THR A 584 -19.76 10.31 0.53
C THR A 584 -18.89 11.31 -0.23
N LEU A 585 -19.14 11.51 -1.53
CA LEU A 585 -18.51 12.55 -2.33
C LEU A 585 -18.88 13.94 -1.81
N PRO A 586 -18.00 14.94 -1.98
CA PRO A 586 -18.29 16.31 -1.59
C PRO A 586 -19.43 16.94 -2.41
N PHE A 587 -19.75 16.37 -3.57
CA PHE A 587 -20.86 16.75 -4.44
C PHE A 587 -21.30 15.57 -5.30
N ALA A 588 -22.56 15.55 -5.69
CA ALA A 588 -23.07 14.58 -6.64
C ALA A 588 -22.49 14.83 -8.04
N SER A 589 -21.95 13.81 -8.68
CA SER A 589 -21.31 13.95 -10.00
C SER A 589 -21.41 12.66 -10.81
N ASN A 590 -21.62 12.81 -12.11
CA ASN A 590 -21.47 11.76 -13.10
C ASN A 590 -20.36 12.09 -14.11
N GLY A 591 -19.91 11.08 -14.82
CA GLY A 591 -18.75 11.24 -15.71
C GLY A 591 -17.47 11.62 -14.96
N ILE A 592 -17.41 11.31 -13.68
CA ILE A 592 -16.26 11.50 -12.81
C ILE A 592 -15.24 10.39 -13.03
N ALA A 593 -13.96 10.72 -12.92
CA ALA A 593 -12.88 9.75 -12.92
C ALA A 593 -12.25 9.65 -11.53
N THR A 594 -11.68 8.50 -11.23
CA THR A 594 -11.10 8.22 -9.92
C THR A 594 -9.91 7.25 -10.03
N CYS A 595 -9.01 7.34 -9.08
CA CYS A 595 -7.84 6.49 -8.99
C CYS A 595 -7.29 6.45 -7.56
N PHE A 596 -6.39 5.54 -7.30
CA PHE A 596 -5.57 5.53 -6.09
C PHE A 596 -4.15 6.00 -6.41
N LEU A 597 -3.67 6.95 -5.63
CA LEU A 597 -2.31 7.48 -5.66
C LEU A 597 -1.82 7.69 -4.23
N PRO A 598 -0.50 7.75 -4.03
CA PRO A 598 0.05 8.24 -2.78
C PRO A 598 -0.56 9.59 -2.39
N ALA A 599 -0.78 9.80 -1.08
CA ALA A 599 -1.18 11.10 -0.57
C ALA A 599 -0.16 12.17 -1.01
N PRO A 600 -0.59 13.40 -1.33
CA PRO A 600 0.31 14.41 -1.83
C PRO A 600 1.45 14.70 -0.87
N TYR A 601 2.66 14.77 -1.40
CA TYR A 601 3.90 14.93 -0.63
C TYR A 601 3.88 16.17 0.28
N PHE A 602 3.33 17.28 -0.19
CA PHE A 602 3.25 18.55 0.55
C PHE A 602 2.22 18.55 1.70
N THR A 603 1.41 17.51 1.87
CA THR A 603 0.49 17.39 3.01
C THR A 603 1.19 16.96 4.29
N CYS A 604 2.43 16.50 4.20
CA CYS A 604 3.25 16.23 5.38
C CYS A 604 3.64 17.56 6.05
N PRO A 605 3.43 17.72 7.36
CA PRO A 605 3.60 19.01 8.07
C PRO A 605 4.96 19.68 7.88
N ASN A 606 6.00 18.91 7.64
CA ASN A 606 7.37 19.40 7.49
C ASN A 606 7.85 19.53 6.04
N LEU A 607 7.00 19.21 5.06
CA LEU A 607 7.29 19.33 3.63
C LEU A 607 6.77 20.64 3.03
N GLN A 608 6.29 21.55 3.88
CA GLN A 608 5.83 22.88 3.47
C GLN A 608 6.89 23.73 2.77
N THR A 609 8.16 23.31 2.80
CA THR A 609 9.25 23.97 2.08
C THR A 609 9.27 23.64 0.59
N LEU A 610 8.65 22.57 0.14
CA LEU A 610 8.35 22.32 -1.27
C LEU A 610 7.06 23.07 -1.65
N GLN A 611 6.95 24.32 -1.24
CA GLN A 611 5.83 25.17 -1.61
C GLN A 611 5.79 25.34 -3.12
N VAL A 612 5.06 24.46 -3.74
CA VAL A 612 4.30 24.88 -4.90
C VAL A 612 3.27 25.87 -4.36
N PRO A 613 3.23 27.10 -4.85
CA PRO A 613 2.26 28.08 -4.37
C PRO A 613 0.89 27.40 -4.43
N HIS A 614 0.21 27.29 -3.30
CA HIS A 614 -1.22 27.06 -3.33
C HIS A 614 -1.76 28.14 -4.22
N HIS A 615 -2.12 27.82 -5.46
CA HIS A 615 -2.94 28.70 -6.22
C HIS A 615 -4.21 28.85 -5.40
N ARG A 616 -4.27 29.88 -4.59
CA ARG A 616 -5.54 30.39 -4.11
C ARG A 616 -6.39 30.43 -5.36
N ILE A 617 -7.39 29.60 -5.41
CA ILE A 617 -8.42 29.70 -6.43
C ILE A 617 -8.88 31.13 -6.30
N GLY A 618 -8.39 31.97 -7.20
CA GLY A 618 -8.79 33.36 -7.23
C GLY A 618 -10.29 33.34 -7.41
N THR A 619 -10.97 33.90 -6.46
CA THR A 619 -12.30 34.45 -6.66
C THR A 619 -12.19 35.36 -7.87
N MET A 620 -12.57 34.88 -9.05
CA MET A 620 -13.07 35.63 -10.20
C MET A 620 -14.34 34.97 -10.65
#